data_396c29bc3e2067f786fc42839698ae8d
#
_entry.id   396c29bc3e2067f786fc42839698ae8d
#
_cell.length_a   1.000
_cell.length_b   1.000
_cell.length_c   1.000
_cell.angle_alpha   90.00
_cell.angle_beta   90.00
_cell.angle_gamma   90.00
#
_symmetry.space_group_name_H-M   'P 1'
#
loop_
_entity.id
_entity.type
_entity.pdbx_description
1 polymer ?
#
loop_
_entity_poly.entity_id
_entity_poly.type
_entity_poly.pdbx_seq_one_letter_code
_entity_poly.pdbx_strand_id
1 'polypeptide(L)'
;SMAVSHELKETPLSLTLLLKDSEYTKYQTNFYIIAFIVSLGLFVIWLLLSASLHRWVLHPVHMLTHALEQLRGGDLKVRIPDDAMLDEFRKMTTAFNDMVEEIDDLKIANYEKQLARQKLEALYLKQQITPHFMINCLNTIYQLTENNHADLARQMLQNLSVHLRYTLSSGQTVSLLEELNLVKNYVELSSIRYPGALRLLPSCEESLQNATVVPLILLNFVENTIKYEVVMGKVLDMHIDITAQEENQCTRLHICIWDTGCGFSEDILAVLQKLDTYVNSEQEHIGITNVVLRLRQIFPDAAFAFGNRPGAGAQITIDFPYVPFFRIDG
;
A
#
# COMPACT_ATOMS: atom_id res chain seq x y z
N SER A 1 90.73 29.10 14.65
CA SER A 1 91.10 29.85 15.87
C SER A 1 90.68 31.30 15.69
N MET A 2 89.85 31.80 16.50
CA MET A 2 89.42 33.20 16.54
C MET A 2 90.33 33.94 17.50
N ALA A 3 91.04 34.94 17.00
CA ALA A 3 91.91 35.75 17.82
C ALA A 3 91.18 37.09 18.16
N VAL A 4 90.93 37.31 19.41
CA VAL A 4 90.37 38.55 19.95
C VAL A 4 91.52 39.35 20.51
N SER A 5 91.98 40.46 19.83
CA SER A 5 93.03 41.36 20.33
C SER A 5 92.38 42.57 21.00
N HIS A 6 92.82 42.85 22.19
CA HIS A 6 92.50 44.11 22.89
C HIS A 6 93.72 44.90 23.12
N GLU A 7 93.77 46.12 22.59
CA GLU A 7 94.88 47.08 22.81
C GLU A 7 94.70 47.78 24.16
N LEU A 8 95.71 47.66 24.99
CA LEU A 8 95.71 48.32 26.32
C LEU A 8 96.14 49.81 26.09
N LYS A 9 95.25 50.70 26.50
CA LYS A 9 95.28 52.16 26.23
C LYS A 9 96.54 52.96 26.70
N GLU A 10 97.49 52.37 27.43
CA GLU A 10 98.64 53.10 27.92
C GLU A 10 100.00 52.35 27.80
N THR A 11 100.05 51.26 27.11
CA THR A 11 101.26 50.49 26.85
C THR A 11 101.29 49.86 25.46
N PRO A 12 102.45 49.69 24.80
CA PRO A 12 102.49 49.09 23.43
C PRO A 12 102.33 47.56 23.50
N LEU A 13 101.56 47.08 24.41
CA LEU A 13 101.24 45.63 24.59
C LEU A 13 99.82 45.32 24.15
N SER A 14 99.70 44.40 23.18
CA SER A 14 98.38 43.86 22.81
C SER A 14 98.26 42.49 23.46
N LEU A 15 97.12 42.27 24.15
CA LEU A 15 96.73 40.95 24.68
C LEU A 15 95.90 40.24 23.59
N THR A 16 96.49 39.17 23.00
CA THR A 16 95.78 38.35 22.02
C THR A 16 95.36 37.06 22.68
N LEU A 17 94.07 36.91 22.84
CA LEU A 17 93.44 35.67 23.33
C LEU A 17 93.18 34.77 22.13
N LEU A 18 93.91 33.69 21.97
CA LEU A 18 93.70 32.64 20.99
C LEU A 18 92.68 31.65 21.53
N LEU A 19 91.46 31.83 21.16
CA LEU A 19 90.44 30.84 21.42
C LEU A 19 90.58 29.74 20.39
N LYS A 20 90.75 28.51 20.84
CA LYS A 20 90.89 27.32 20.03
C LYS A 20 89.49 26.92 19.53
N ASP A 21 89.16 27.32 18.32
CA ASP A 21 87.88 27.21 17.62
C ASP A 21 87.35 25.74 17.52
N SER A 22 88.30 24.80 17.62
CA SER A 22 87.97 23.35 17.48
C SER A 22 87.16 22.75 18.62
N GLU A 23 87.16 23.30 19.79
CA GLU A 23 86.27 22.78 20.89
C GLU A 23 84.85 23.38 20.84
N TYR A 24 84.78 24.64 20.46
CA TYR A 24 83.49 25.35 20.33
C TYR A 24 82.63 24.76 19.18
N THR A 25 83.24 24.54 18.02
CA THR A 25 82.63 23.94 16.84
C THR A 25 82.22 22.45 17.13
N LYS A 26 82.95 21.74 17.93
CA LYS A 26 82.69 20.37 18.31
C LYS A 26 81.42 20.28 19.23
N TYR A 27 81.31 21.20 20.20
CA TYR A 27 80.10 21.26 21.05
C TYR A 27 78.86 21.69 20.28
N GLN A 28 78.97 22.65 19.36
CA GLN A 28 77.91 23.05 18.49
C GLN A 28 77.44 21.93 17.54
N THR A 29 78.36 21.19 16.93
CA THR A 29 78.06 20.07 16.07
C THR A 29 77.33 18.94 16.84
N ASN A 30 77.85 18.60 18.02
CA ASN A 30 77.18 17.60 18.89
C ASN A 30 75.78 18.06 19.34
N PHE A 31 75.60 19.34 19.65
CA PHE A 31 74.29 19.88 19.96
C PHE A 31 73.30 19.73 18.80
N TYR A 32 73.69 20.07 17.56
CA TYR A 32 72.83 19.93 16.37
C TYR A 32 72.53 18.45 16.07
N ILE A 33 73.49 17.55 16.25
CA ILE A 33 73.26 16.11 16.09
C ILE A 33 72.23 15.57 17.12
N ILE A 34 72.40 15.95 18.38
CA ILE A 34 71.45 15.55 19.47
C ILE A 34 70.08 16.16 19.19
N ALA A 35 69.98 17.48 18.83
CA ALA A 35 68.74 18.12 18.48
C ALA A 35 68.04 17.44 17.28
N PHE A 36 68.80 17.06 16.28
CA PHE A 36 68.28 16.33 15.11
C PHE A 36 67.76 14.91 15.51
N ILE A 37 68.50 14.17 16.32
CA ILE A 37 68.09 12.82 16.79
C ILE A 37 66.80 12.94 17.62
N VAL A 38 66.71 13.94 18.51
CA VAL A 38 65.50 14.17 19.35
C VAL A 38 64.32 14.55 18.45
N SER A 39 64.50 15.47 17.49
CA SER A 39 63.49 15.89 16.54
C SER A 39 62.99 14.74 15.69
N LEU A 40 63.91 13.91 15.18
CA LEU A 40 63.55 12.69 14.42
C LEU A 40 62.79 11.69 15.28
N GLY A 41 63.21 11.51 16.53
CA GLY A 41 62.49 10.62 17.49
C GLY A 41 61.06 11.11 17.76
N LEU A 42 60.89 12.41 18.00
CA LEU A 42 59.54 13.02 18.19
C LEU A 42 58.68 12.89 16.93
N PHE A 43 59.26 13.06 15.75
CA PHE A 43 58.56 12.89 14.49
C PHE A 43 58.08 11.44 14.28
N VAL A 44 58.90 10.47 14.57
CA VAL A 44 58.53 9.03 14.52
C VAL A 44 57.41 8.72 15.52
N ILE A 45 57.52 9.20 16.77
CA ILE A 45 56.47 9.04 17.79
C ILE A 45 55.16 9.69 17.29
N TRP A 46 55.21 10.89 16.73
CA TRP A 46 54.04 11.55 16.16
C TRP A 46 53.39 10.74 15.02
N LEU A 47 54.19 10.17 14.10
CA LEU A 47 53.69 9.30 13.03
C LEU A 47 52.99 8.04 13.60
N LEU A 48 53.59 7.39 14.60
CA LEU A 48 53.04 6.21 15.23
C LEU A 48 51.72 6.51 15.96
N LEU A 49 51.67 7.63 16.69
CA LEU A 49 50.44 8.08 17.37
C LEU A 49 49.35 8.45 16.37
N SER A 50 49.70 9.16 15.29
CA SER A 50 48.76 9.53 14.23
C SER A 50 48.17 8.28 13.52
N ALA A 51 49.01 7.32 13.16
CA ALA A 51 48.59 6.04 12.58
C ALA A 51 47.70 5.23 13.54
N SER A 52 48.07 5.19 14.82
CA SER A 52 47.29 4.54 15.86
C SER A 52 45.92 5.18 16.02
N LEU A 53 45.86 6.53 16.14
CA LEU A 53 44.58 7.27 16.25
C LEU A 53 43.69 7.05 15.04
N HIS A 54 44.26 7.07 13.85
CA HIS A 54 43.52 6.81 12.63
C HIS A 54 42.91 5.40 12.61
N ARG A 55 43.69 4.38 12.96
CA ARG A 55 43.25 2.98 12.96
C ARG A 55 42.25 2.64 14.07
N TRP A 56 42.46 3.13 15.28
CA TRP A 56 41.72 2.72 16.47
C TRP A 56 40.50 3.60 16.77
N VAL A 57 40.45 4.83 16.23
CA VAL A 57 39.36 5.79 16.52
C VAL A 57 38.67 6.26 15.26
N LEU A 58 39.41 6.86 14.32
CA LEU A 58 38.78 7.50 13.16
C LEU A 58 38.10 6.50 12.22
N HIS A 59 38.77 5.38 11.94
CA HIS A 59 38.20 4.36 11.05
C HIS A 59 36.91 3.74 11.57
N PRO A 60 36.79 3.27 12.82
CA PRO A 60 35.52 2.78 13.38
C PRO A 60 34.40 3.82 13.39
N VAL A 61 34.72 5.08 13.71
CA VAL A 61 33.73 6.16 13.66
C VAL A 61 33.19 6.39 12.24
N HIS A 62 34.05 6.37 11.23
CA HIS A 62 33.62 6.47 9.82
C HIS A 62 32.76 5.28 9.41
N MET A 63 33.09 4.06 9.81
CA MET A 63 32.29 2.86 9.52
C MET A 63 30.89 2.99 10.12
N LEU A 64 30.78 3.42 11.37
CA LEU A 64 29.49 3.61 12.04
C LEU A 64 28.65 4.72 11.36
N THR A 65 29.30 5.85 11.03
CA THR A 65 28.62 6.95 10.33
C THR A 65 28.08 6.51 8.98
N HIS A 66 28.88 5.80 8.20
CA HIS A 66 28.48 5.28 6.90
C HIS A 66 27.32 4.27 7.01
N ALA A 67 27.38 3.36 7.98
CA ALA A 67 26.31 2.41 8.25
C ALA A 67 25.00 3.10 8.66
N LEU A 68 25.08 4.16 9.48
CA LEU A 68 23.92 5.00 9.83
C LEU A 68 23.31 5.71 8.62
N GLU A 69 24.13 6.19 7.68
CA GLU A 69 23.64 6.79 6.44
C GLU A 69 22.92 5.76 5.54
N GLN A 70 23.46 4.55 5.43
CA GLN A 70 22.79 3.46 4.70
C GLN A 70 21.47 3.07 5.34
N LEU A 71 21.44 2.93 6.67
CA LEU A 71 20.20 2.68 7.42
C LEU A 71 19.16 3.79 7.19
N ARG A 72 19.59 5.05 7.23
CA ARG A 72 18.73 6.21 6.92
C ARG A 72 18.21 6.17 5.49
N GLY A 73 19.01 5.64 4.56
CA GLY A 73 18.60 5.39 3.17
C GLY A 73 17.60 4.24 3.01
N GLY A 74 17.29 3.51 4.09
CA GLY A 74 16.33 2.40 4.11
C GLY A 74 16.96 1.02 3.93
N ASP A 75 18.28 0.89 3.91
CA ASP A 75 18.97 -0.40 3.84
C ASP A 75 19.02 -1.06 5.22
N LEU A 76 18.08 -1.97 5.47
CA LEU A 76 17.99 -2.76 6.71
C LEU A 76 18.93 -4.00 6.72
N LYS A 77 19.68 -4.22 5.63
CA LYS A 77 20.65 -5.32 5.56
C LYS A 77 22.05 -4.92 5.97
N VAL A 78 22.28 -3.62 6.18
CA VAL A 78 23.58 -3.11 6.63
C VAL A 78 23.96 -3.73 7.96
N ARG A 79 25.20 -4.25 8.05
CA ARG A 79 25.79 -4.75 9.28
C ARG A 79 27.23 -4.27 9.35
N ILE A 80 27.68 -3.94 10.54
CA ILE A 80 29.05 -3.56 10.80
C ILE A 80 29.81 -4.82 11.28
N PRO A 81 30.90 -5.22 10.61
CA PRO A 81 31.68 -6.37 11.03
C PRO A 81 32.40 -6.12 12.37
N ASP A 82 32.53 -7.16 13.18
CA ASP A 82 33.16 -7.10 14.52
C ASP A 82 34.69 -7.33 14.43
N ASP A 83 35.35 -6.73 13.45
CA ASP A 83 36.76 -6.94 13.21
C ASP A 83 37.64 -6.00 14.07
N ALA A 84 38.38 -6.58 15.00
CA ALA A 84 39.53 -5.96 15.71
C ALA A 84 39.31 -4.55 16.29
N MET A 85 38.15 -4.28 16.88
CA MET A 85 37.83 -2.99 17.51
C MET A 85 38.17 -2.98 19.01
N LEU A 86 38.36 -1.79 19.58
CA LEU A 86 38.36 -1.58 21.01
C LEU A 86 37.01 -2.01 21.61
N ASP A 87 36.99 -2.46 22.84
CA ASP A 87 35.79 -3.00 23.51
C ASP A 87 34.61 -2.01 23.50
N GLU A 88 34.89 -0.68 23.58
CA GLU A 88 33.88 0.36 23.52
C GLU A 88 33.20 0.44 22.15
N PHE A 89 33.99 0.35 21.08
CA PHE A 89 33.46 0.35 19.72
C PHE A 89 32.73 -0.94 19.40
N ARG A 90 33.21 -2.08 19.92
CA ARG A 90 32.50 -3.35 19.77
C ARG A 90 31.11 -3.31 20.36
N LYS A 91 30.93 -2.76 21.56
CA LYS A 91 29.62 -2.57 22.18
C LYS A 91 28.69 -1.69 21.33
N MET A 92 29.23 -0.61 20.74
CA MET A 92 28.44 0.27 19.85
C MET A 92 28.03 -0.45 18.58
N THR A 93 28.91 -1.24 17.98
CA THR A 93 28.63 -2.02 16.78
C THR A 93 27.57 -3.09 17.03
N THR A 94 27.69 -3.83 18.14
CA THR A 94 26.67 -4.80 18.53
C THR A 94 25.33 -4.14 18.75
N ALA A 95 25.26 -3.05 19.53
CA ALA A 95 24.04 -2.31 19.76
C ALA A 95 23.41 -1.76 18.45
N PHE A 96 24.24 -1.31 17.49
CA PHE A 96 23.78 -0.90 16.17
C PHE A 96 23.18 -2.07 15.39
N ASN A 97 23.88 -3.20 15.33
CA ASN A 97 23.40 -4.37 14.60
C ASN A 97 22.10 -4.93 15.20
N ASP A 98 22.00 -5.00 16.55
CA ASP A 98 20.78 -5.41 17.26
C ASP A 98 19.62 -4.46 16.97
N MET A 99 19.86 -3.14 16.97
CA MET A 99 18.83 -2.14 16.63
C MET A 99 18.35 -2.30 15.18
N VAL A 100 19.22 -2.57 14.22
CA VAL A 100 18.83 -2.80 12.81
C VAL A 100 17.99 -4.06 12.69
N GLU A 101 18.32 -5.12 13.41
CA GLU A 101 17.54 -6.37 13.44
C GLU A 101 16.14 -6.12 14.04
N GLU A 102 16.05 -5.42 15.16
CA GLU A 102 14.76 -5.07 15.79
C GLU A 102 13.88 -4.21 14.88
N ILE A 103 14.46 -3.26 14.15
CA ILE A 103 13.72 -2.44 13.16
C ILE A 103 13.17 -3.31 12.04
N ASP A 104 13.93 -4.25 11.51
CA ASP A 104 13.50 -5.16 10.44
C ASP A 104 12.36 -6.07 10.91
N ASP A 105 12.49 -6.66 12.09
CA ASP A 105 11.45 -7.49 12.72
C ASP A 105 10.16 -6.70 12.97
N LEU A 106 10.26 -5.47 13.50
CA LEU A 106 9.10 -4.60 13.74
C LEU A 106 8.40 -4.22 12.42
N LYS A 107 9.16 -4.00 11.36
CA LYS A 107 8.62 -3.70 10.03
C LYS A 107 7.85 -4.89 9.47
N ILE A 108 8.41 -6.11 9.55
CA ILE A 108 7.75 -7.34 9.12
C ILE A 108 6.46 -7.55 9.91
N ALA A 109 6.52 -7.48 11.25
CA ALA A 109 5.36 -7.65 12.11
C ALA A 109 4.24 -6.62 11.83
N ASN A 110 4.61 -5.37 11.51
CA ASN A 110 3.64 -4.33 11.13
C ASN A 110 2.98 -4.64 9.78
N TYR A 111 3.74 -5.12 8.79
CA TYR A 111 3.19 -5.56 7.51
C TYR A 111 2.21 -6.73 7.66
N GLU A 112 2.56 -7.74 8.46
CA GLU A 112 1.69 -8.89 8.73
C GLU A 112 0.39 -8.45 9.43
N LYS A 113 0.49 -7.54 10.40
CA LYS A 113 -0.67 -6.97 11.09
C LYS A 113 -1.59 -6.19 10.15
N GLN A 114 -1.02 -5.38 9.25
CA GLN A 114 -1.79 -4.65 8.24
C GLN A 114 -2.49 -5.61 7.27
N LEU A 115 -1.79 -6.64 6.79
CA LEU A 115 -2.36 -7.65 5.91
C LEU A 115 -3.49 -8.44 6.58
N ALA A 116 -3.31 -8.82 7.85
CA ALA A 116 -4.35 -9.48 8.63
C ALA A 116 -5.57 -8.59 8.82
N ARG A 117 -5.37 -7.29 9.10
CA ARG A 117 -6.46 -6.32 9.22
C ARG A 117 -7.22 -6.17 7.90
N GLN A 118 -6.53 -6.01 6.78
CA GLN A 118 -7.16 -5.93 5.46
C GLN A 118 -7.97 -7.19 5.12
N LYS A 119 -7.45 -8.38 5.45
CA LYS A 119 -8.18 -9.65 5.27
C LYS A 119 -9.44 -9.70 6.12
N LEU A 120 -9.38 -9.27 7.38
CA LEU A 120 -10.53 -9.21 8.28
C LEU A 120 -11.58 -8.20 7.78
N GLU A 121 -11.16 -7.02 7.34
CA GLU A 121 -12.05 -6.01 6.75
C GLU A 121 -12.73 -6.55 5.47
N ALA A 122 -11.99 -7.23 4.60
CA ALA A 122 -12.55 -7.86 3.40
C ALA A 122 -13.56 -8.97 3.74
N LEU A 123 -13.27 -9.80 4.75
CA LEU A 123 -14.21 -10.82 5.24
C LEU A 123 -15.47 -10.19 5.88
N TYR A 124 -15.30 -9.14 6.68
CA TYR A 124 -16.41 -8.40 7.29
C TYR A 124 -17.34 -7.80 6.22
N LEU A 125 -16.76 -7.15 5.20
CA LEU A 125 -17.51 -6.62 4.06
C LEU A 125 -18.23 -7.72 3.28
N LYS A 126 -17.64 -8.90 3.14
CA LYS A 126 -18.27 -10.08 2.50
C LYS A 126 -19.45 -10.62 3.32
N GLN A 127 -19.41 -10.57 4.65
CA GLN A 127 -20.47 -11.08 5.53
C GLN A 127 -21.71 -10.16 5.62
N GLN A 128 -21.57 -8.84 5.42
CA GLN A 128 -22.69 -7.91 5.57
C GLN A 128 -23.77 -8.00 4.48
N ILE A 129 -23.46 -8.60 3.33
CA ILE A 129 -24.34 -8.58 2.15
C ILE A 129 -25.42 -9.66 2.18
N THR A 130 -25.32 -10.70 2.99
CA THR A 130 -26.09 -11.94 2.77
C THR A 130 -27.17 -12.32 3.80
N PRO A 131 -27.12 -11.96 5.11
CA PRO A 131 -28.03 -12.56 6.09
C PRO A 131 -29.51 -12.22 5.87
N HIS A 132 -29.82 -10.98 5.55
CA HIS A 132 -31.21 -10.51 5.43
C HIS A 132 -31.93 -11.12 4.21
N PHE A 133 -31.22 -11.19 3.06
CA PHE A 133 -31.76 -11.84 1.86
C PHE A 133 -32.03 -13.32 2.08
N MET A 134 -31.10 -14.04 2.71
CA MET A 134 -31.26 -15.45 3.03
C MET A 134 -32.48 -15.70 3.92
N ILE A 135 -32.63 -14.91 5.00
CA ILE A 135 -33.77 -15.01 5.90
C ILE A 135 -35.09 -14.79 5.15
N ASN A 136 -35.13 -13.78 4.28
CA ASN A 136 -36.31 -13.49 3.47
C ASN A 136 -36.63 -14.63 2.50
N CYS A 137 -35.64 -15.22 1.82
CA CYS A 137 -35.84 -16.38 0.96
C CYS A 137 -36.36 -17.60 1.75
N LEU A 138 -35.78 -17.92 2.91
CA LEU A 138 -36.21 -19.01 3.76
C LEU A 138 -37.64 -18.83 4.25
N ASN A 139 -38.00 -17.61 4.66
CA ASN A 139 -39.39 -17.31 5.08
C ASN A 139 -40.39 -17.47 3.92
N THR A 140 -39.99 -17.05 2.70
CA THR A 140 -40.86 -17.23 1.52
C THR A 140 -41.00 -18.69 1.15
N ILE A 141 -39.92 -19.50 1.22
CA ILE A 141 -39.96 -20.94 0.99
C ILE A 141 -40.91 -21.61 2.02
N TYR A 142 -40.80 -21.22 3.28
CA TYR A 142 -41.69 -21.72 4.32
C TYR A 142 -43.17 -21.41 4.00
N GLN A 143 -43.47 -20.16 3.64
CA GLN A 143 -44.85 -19.77 3.25
C GLN A 143 -45.36 -20.51 2.02
N LEU A 144 -44.50 -20.79 1.02
CA LEU A 144 -44.85 -21.56 -0.18
C LEU A 144 -45.19 -23.01 0.20
N THR A 145 -44.45 -23.62 1.13
CA THR A 145 -44.73 -24.99 1.59
C THR A 145 -46.04 -25.06 2.37
N GLU A 146 -46.32 -24.10 3.23
CA GLU A 146 -47.60 -24.02 3.96
C GLU A 146 -48.81 -23.87 3.03
N ASN A 147 -48.64 -23.15 1.92
CA ASN A 147 -49.69 -22.91 0.93
C ASN A 147 -49.77 -24.00 -0.17
N ASN A 148 -49.09 -25.13 -0.02
CA ASN A 148 -49.03 -26.25 -0.97
C ASN A 148 -48.43 -25.89 -2.36
N HIS A 149 -47.59 -24.85 -2.45
CA HIS A 149 -46.87 -24.48 -3.67
C HIS A 149 -45.49 -25.15 -3.72
N ALA A 150 -45.46 -26.49 -3.64
CA ALA A 150 -44.21 -27.26 -3.53
C ALA A 150 -43.23 -27.06 -4.71
N ASP A 151 -43.75 -26.87 -5.92
CA ASP A 151 -42.90 -26.66 -7.10
C ASP A 151 -42.20 -25.30 -7.06
N LEU A 152 -42.88 -24.23 -6.66
CA LEU A 152 -42.27 -22.91 -6.46
C LEU A 152 -41.27 -22.92 -5.32
N ALA A 153 -41.57 -23.62 -4.21
CA ALA A 153 -40.63 -23.78 -3.11
C ALA A 153 -39.34 -24.50 -3.56
N ARG A 154 -39.48 -25.55 -4.39
CA ARG A 154 -38.33 -26.28 -4.97
C ARG A 154 -37.50 -25.38 -5.89
N GLN A 155 -38.14 -24.65 -6.79
CA GLN A 155 -37.48 -23.69 -7.68
C GLN A 155 -36.71 -22.62 -6.86
N MET A 156 -37.36 -22.09 -5.81
CA MET A 156 -36.72 -21.08 -4.96
C MET A 156 -35.51 -21.63 -4.21
N LEU A 157 -35.55 -22.87 -3.72
CA LEU A 157 -34.43 -23.57 -3.09
C LEU A 157 -33.25 -23.75 -4.07
N GLN A 158 -33.54 -24.16 -5.32
CA GLN A 158 -32.52 -24.34 -6.35
C GLN A 158 -31.83 -23.00 -6.68
N ASN A 159 -32.61 -21.97 -6.90
CA ASN A 159 -32.08 -20.64 -7.23
C ASN A 159 -31.29 -20.05 -6.03
N LEU A 160 -31.78 -20.24 -4.81
CA LEU A 160 -31.04 -19.84 -3.60
C LEU A 160 -29.71 -20.58 -3.47
N SER A 161 -29.68 -21.88 -3.78
CA SER A 161 -28.43 -22.68 -3.78
C SER A 161 -27.42 -22.16 -4.79
N VAL A 162 -27.85 -21.75 -5.99
CA VAL A 162 -27.00 -21.13 -7.01
C VAL A 162 -26.44 -19.80 -6.50
N HIS A 163 -27.29 -18.96 -5.92
CA HIS A 163 -26.90 -17.67 -5.37
C HIS A 163 -25.85 -17.81 -4.24
N LEU A 164 -26.09 -18.72 -3.30
CA LEU A 164 -25.17 -19.00 -2.20
C LEU A 164 -23.82 -19.54 -2.70
N ARG A 165 -23.86 -20.48 -3.64
CA ARG A 165 -22.63 -21.02 -4.23
C ARG A 165 -21.80 -19.92 -4.87
N TYR A 166 -22.44 -19.05 -5.66
CA TYR A 166 -21.75 -17.90 -6.25
C TYR A 166 -21.13 -17.01 -5.19
N THR A 167 -21.88 -16.59 -4.18
CA THR A 167 -21.41 -15.67 -3.14
C THR A 167 -20.28 -16.25 -2.30
N LEU A 168 -20.28 -17.58 -2.06
CA LEU A 168 -19.25 -18.26 -1.26
C LEU A 168 -17.99 -18.63 -2.06
N SER A 169 -18.14 -18.93 -3.36
CA SER A 169 -17.04 -19.44 -4.21
C SER A 169 -16.44 -18.39 -5.16
N SER A 170 -17.04 -17.20 -5.26
CA SER A 170 -16.50 -16.15 -6.12
C SER A 170 -15.10 -15.71 -5.67
N GLY A 171 -14.17 -15.67 -6.63
CA GLY A 171 -12.84 -15.09 -6.46
C GLY A 171 -12.88 -13.57 -6.27
N GLN A 172 -11.73 -12.91 -6.49
CA GLN A 172 -11.67 -11.44 -6.49
C GLN A 172 -12.35 -10.85 -7.74
N THR A 173 -12.35 -11.59 -8.85
CA THR A 173 -12.97 -11.22 -10.12
C THR A 173 -13.77 -12.38 -10.69
N VAL A 174 -14.74 -12.06 -11.53
CA VAL A 174 -15.62 -12.98 -12.26
C VAL A 174 -15.86 -12.47 -13.68
N SER A 175 -16.48 -13.29 -14.54
CA SER A 175 -16.94 -12.81 -15.85
C SER A 175 -18.24 -12.01 -15.74
N LEU A 176 -18.42 -11.05 -16.63
CA LEU A 176 -19.66 -10.28 -16.74
C LEU A 176 -20.88 -11.19 -16.98
N LEU A 177 -20.70 -12.28 -17.72
CA LEU A 177 -21.76 -13.27 -17.95
C LEU A 177 -22.22 -13.94 -16.64
N GLU A 178 -21.28 -14.27 -15.75
CA GLU A 178 -21.61 -14.84 -14.43
C GLU A 178 -22.43 -13.86 -13.59
N GLU A 179 -22.08 -12.56 -13.61
CA GLU A 179 -22.84 -11.49 -12.94
C GLU A 179 -24.24 -11.33 -13.53
N LEU A 180 -24.39 -11.29 -14.85
CA LEU A 180 -25.70 -11.19 -15.52
C LEU A 180 -26.59 -12.38 -15.20
N ASN A 181 -26.03 -13.59 -15.15
CA ASN A 181 -26.77 -14.79 -14.77
C ASN A 181 -27.20 -14.77 -13.30
N LEU A 182 -26.33 -14.24 -12.41
CA LEU A 182 -26.67 -14.05 -11.00
C LEU A 182 -27.82 -13.07 -10.82
N VAL A 183 -27.80 -11.95 -11.54
CA VAL A 183 -28.88 -10.95 -11.51
C VAL A 183 -30.20 -11.52 -12.02
N LYS A 184 -30.17 -12.26 -13.14
CA LYS A 184 -31.37 -12.96 -13.64
C LYS A 184 -31.96 -13.90 -12.61
N ASN A 185 -31.13 -14.75 -12.00
CA ASN A 185 -31.51 -15.67 -10.94
C ASN A 185 -32.13 -14.93 -9.73
N TYR A 186 -31.54 -13.81 -9.30
CA TYR A 186 -32.04 -12.99 -8.20
C TYR A 186 -33.42 -12.36 -8.50
N VAL A 187 -33.60 -11.84 -9.73
CA VAL A 187 -34.89 -11.26 -10.14
C VAL A 187 -35.96 -12.34 -10.26
N GLU A 188 -35.65 -13.55 -10.75
CA GLU A 188 -36.56 -14.70 -10.75
C GLU A 188 -36.99 -15.08 -9.33
N LEU A 189 -36.06 -15.18 -8.38
CA LEU A 189 -36.36 -15.40 -6.96
C LEU A 189 -37.28 -14.32 -6.38
N SER A 190 -36.97 -13.07 -6.68
CA SER A 190 -37.76 -11.92 -6.21
C SER A 190 -39.12 -11.86 -6.85
N SER A 191 -39.29 -12.33 -8.09
CA SER A 191 -40.57 -12.40 -8.82
C SER A 191 -41.54 -13.39 -8.19
N ILE A 192 -41.04 -14.42 -7.48
CA ILE A 192 -41.91 -15.33 -6.69
C ILE A 192 -42.56 -14.57 -5.54
N ARG A 193 -41.85 -13.63 -4.93
CA ARG A 193 -42.36 -12.78 -3.84
C ARG A 193 -43.24 -11.62 -4.33
N TYR A 194 -42.91 -11.08 -5.52
CA TYR A 194 -43.60 -9.94 -6.13
C TYR A 194 -44.12 -10.30 -7.52
N PRO A 195 -45.17 -11.18 -7.61
CA PRO A 195 -45.65 -11.70 -8.90
C PRO A 195 -46.06 -10.58 -9.87
N GLY A 196 -45.47 -10.59 -11.05
CA GLY A 196 -45.79 -9.62 -12.13
C GLY A 196 -45.36 -8.19 -11.86
N ALA A 197 -44.59 -7.91 -10.76
CA ALA A 197 -44.15 -6.57 -10.43
C ALA A 197 -42.72 -6.27 -10.94
N LEU A 198 -41.96 -7.26 -11.40
CA LEU A 198 -40.55 -7.09 -11.77
C LEU A 198 -40.32 -7.52 -13.23
N ARG A 199 -39.55 -6.71 -13.94
CA ARG A 199 -39.08 -7.04 -15.30
C ARG A 199 -37.64 -6.60 -15.47
N LEU A 200 -36.75 -7.54 -15.81
CA LEU A 200 -35.33 -7.28 -16.08
C LEU A 200 -35.07 -7.24 -17.59
N LEU A 201 -34.45 -6.19 -18.05
CA LEU A 201 -34.17 -5.91 -19.47
C LEU A 201 -32.66 -5.67 -19.68
N PRO A 202 -31.87 -6.75 -19.74
CA PRO A 202 -30.44 -6.63 -19.97
C PRO A 202 -30.15 -6.48 -21.48
N SER A 203 -29.25 -5.56 -21.82
CA SER A 203 -28.71 -5.33 -23.15
C SER A 203 -27.18 -5.42 -23.06
N CYS A 204 -26.58 -6.49 -23.62
CA CYS A 204 -25.15 -6.72 -23.62
C CYS A 204 -24.74 -7.48 -24.87
N GLU A 205 -23.75 -6.98 -25.59
CA GLU A 205 -23.16 -7.70 -26.72
C GLU A 205 -22.46 -8.98 -26.24
N GLU A 206 -22.52 -10.05 -27.03
CA GLU A 206 -21.85 -11.33 -26.72
C GLU A 206 -20.34 -11.18 -26.51
N SER A 207 -19.72 -10.29 -27.28
CA SER A 207 -18.27 -9.98 -27.18
C SER A 207 -17.86 -9.45 -25.82
N LEU A 208 -18.77 -8.79 -25.09
CA LEU A 208 -18.51 -8.16 -23.79
C LEU A 208 -18.79 -9.09 -22.61
N GLN A 209 -19.48 -10.20 -22.81
CA GLN A 209 -19.85 -11.14 -21.73
C GLN A 209 -18.64 -11.75 -21.03
N ASN A 210 -17.49 -11.80 -21.70
CA ASN A 210 -16.23 -12.27 -21.11
C ASN A 210 -15.40 -11.13 -20.50
N ALA A 211 -15.97 -9.98 -20.18
CA ALA A 211 -15.27 -8.92 -19.45
C ALA A 211 -15.05 -9.29 -17.98
N THR A 212 -13.91 -8.90 -17.44
CA THR A 212 -13.58 -9.05 -16.01
C THR A 212 -14.31 -8.01 -15.20
N VAL A 213 -15.09 -8.46 -14.20
CA VAL A 213 -15.79 -7.58 -13.25
C VAL A 213 -15.58 -8.04 -11.80
N VAL A 214 -15.89 -7.17 -10.84
CA VAL A 214 -15.93 -7.59 -9.43
C VAL A 214 -17.24 -8.30 -9.13
N PRO A 215 -17.23 -9.36 -8.31
CA PRO A 215 -18.47 -10.06 -7.92
C PRO A 215 -19.48 -9.12 -7.25
N LEU A 216 -20.76 -9.35 -7.54
CA LEU A 216 -21.90 -8.62 -6.98
C LEU A 216 -21.99 -7.14 -7.43
N ILE A 217 -21.25 -6.74 -8.48
CA ILE A 217 -21.29 -5.37 -8.98
C ILE A 217 -22.68 -4.99 -9.50
N LEU A 218 -23.30 -5.87 -10.30
CA LEU A 218 -24.64 -5.61 -10.84
C LEU A 218 -25.73 -5.91 -9.82
N LEU A 219 -25.54 -6.98 -9.06
CA LEU A 219 -26.55 -7.47 -8.11
C LEU A 219 -26.85 -6.42 -7.03
N ASN A 220 -25.86 -5.76 -6.47
CA ASN A 220 -26.08 -4.77 -5.39
C ASN A 220 -27.00 -3.62 -5.84
N PHE A 221 -26.91 -3.19 -7.09
CA PHE A 221 -27.78 -2.14 -7.60
C PHE A 221 -29.20 -2.66 -7.84
N VAL A 222 -29.34 -3.84 -8.43
CA VAL A 222 -30.64 -4.49 -8.64
C VAL A 222 -31.34 -4.83 -7.31
N GLU A 223 -30.59 -5.30 -6.32
CA GLU A 223 -31.12 -5.53 -4.97
C GLU A 223 -31.66 -4.26 -4.34
N ASN A 224 -30.92 -3.15 -4.43
CA ASN A 224 -31.36 -1.86 -3.92
C ASN A 224 -32.62 -1.38 -4.64
N THR A 225 -32.67 -1.47 -5.98
CA THR A 225 -33.85 -1.13 -6.76
C THR A 225 -35.08 -1.93 -6.29
N ILE A 226 -34.96 -3.26 -6.18
CA ILE A 226 -36.08 -4.10 -5.72
C ILE A 226 -36.50 -3.77 -4.28
N LYS A 227 -35.53 -3.51 -3.40
CA LYS A 227 -35.79 -3.22 -1.98
C LYS A 227 -36.55 -1.92 -1.76
N TYR A 228 -36.26 -0.90 -2.55
CA TYR A 228 -36.77 0.45 -2.30
C TYR A 228 -37.87 0.89 -3.29
N GLU A 229 -37.90 0.35 -4.52
CA GLU A 229 -38.76 0.85 -5.60
C GLU A 229 -39.96 -0.05 -5.92
N VAL A 230 -40.03 -1.28 -5.37
CA VAL A 230 -41.16 -2.18 -5.66
C VAL A 230 -42.44 -1.68 -5.02
N VAL A 231 -43.44 -1.39 -5.86
CA VAL A 231 -44.79 -1.00 -5.45
C VAL A 231 -45.76 -2.03 -5.99
N MET A 232 -46.62 -2.59 -5.12
CA MET A 232 -47.64 -3.57 -5.50
C MET A 232 -48.60 -2.96 -6.54
N GLY A 233 -48.83 -3.71 -7.63
CA GLY A 233 -49.73 -3.28 -8.71
C GLY A 233 -49.07 -2.39 -9.79
N LYS A 234 -47.76 -2.12 -9.67
CA LYS A 234 -46.95 -1.46 -10.73
C LYS A 234 -45.83 -2.39 -11.18
N VAL A 235 -45.49 -2.35 -12.46
CA VAL A 235 -44.35 -3.07 -12.99
C VAL A 235 -43.13 -2.17 -12.89
N LEU A 236 -42.10 -2.66 -12.22
CA LEU A 236 -40.78 -2.02 -12.12
C LEU A 236 -39.87 -2.63 -13.20
N ASP A 237 -39.52 -1.82 -14.21
CA ASP A 237 -38.58 -2.19 -15.24
C ASP A 237 -37.18 -1.82 -14.79
N MET A 238 -36.27 -2.80 -14.83
CA MET A 238 -34.85 -2.64 -14.53
C MET A 238 -34.03 -2.91 -15.78
N HIS A 239 -33.32 -1.91 -16.22
CA HIS A 239 -32.49 -1.96 -17.42
C HIS A 239 -31.01 -2.07 -17.05
N ILE A 240 -30.26 -2.89 -17.76
CA ILE A 240 -28.79 -3.01 -17.64
C ILE A 240 -28.25 -2.93 -19.05
N ASP A 241 -27.74 -1.77 -19.41
CA ASP A 241 -27.18 -1.50 -20.74
C ASP A 241 -25.65 -1.54 -20.63
N ILE A 242 -25.02 -2.47 -21.36
CA ILE A 242 -23.57 -2.69 -21.33
C ILE A 242 -23.01 -2.49 -22.72
N THR A 243 -22.10 -1.52 -22.82
CA THR A 243 -21.45 -1.14 -24.09
C THR A 243 -19.95 -1.01 -23.87
N ALA A 244 -19.17 -1.09 -24.95
CA ALA A 244 -17.76 -0.75 -24.95
C ALA A 244 -17.53 0.52 -25.76
N GLN A 245 -16.64 1.38 -25.27
CA GLN A 245 -16.21 2.59 -25.94
C GLN A 245 -14.68 2.61 -26.08
N GLU A 246 -14.18 3.00 -27.24
CA GLU A 246 -12.76 3.21 -27.44
C GLU A 246 -12.39 4.63 -27.03
N GLU A 247 -11.56 4.76 -25.99
CA GLU A 247 -11.05 6.03 -25.50
C GLU A 247 -9.53 5.97 -25.36
N ASN A 248 -8.79 6.88 -26.01
CA ASN A 248 -7.33 7.01 -25.90
C ASN A 248 -6.55 5.69 -26.16
N GLN A 249 -6.95 4.89 -27.15
CA GLN A 249 -6.39 3.58 -27.51
C GLN A 249 -6.66 2.47 -26.46
N CYS A 250 -7.54 2.70 -25.51
CA CYS A 250 -7.99 1.70 -24.55
C CYS A 250 -9.50 1.49 -24.73
N THR A 251 -9.94 0.23 -24.71
CA THR A 251 -11.36 -0.10 -24.67
C THR A 251 -11.85 0.03 -23.23
N ARG A 252 -12.89 0.80 -23.00
CA ARG A 252 -13.55 0.95 -21.71
C ARG A 252 -14.91 0.27 -21.73
N LEU A 253 -15.24 -0.40 -20.65
CA LEU A 253 -16.55 -0.99 -20.42
C LEU A 253 -17.44 0.06 -19.75
N HIS A 254 -18.58 0.34 -20.38
CA HIS A 254 -19.57 1.27 -19.88
C HIS A 254 -20.84 0.50 -19.50
N ILE A 255 -21.18 0.50 -18.21
CA ILE A 255 -22.36 -0.17 -17.66
C ILE A 255 -23.31 0.90 -17.17
N CYS A 256 -24.52 0.97 -17.74
CA CYS A 256 -25.59 1.84 -17.32
C CYS A 256 -26.74 1.01 -16.76
N ILE A 257 -27.05 1.18 -15.47
CA ILE A 257 -28.15 0.51 -14.77
C ILE A 257 -29.17 1.58 -14.44
N TRP A 258 -30.43 1.37 -14.83
CA TRP A 258 -31.50 2.30 -14.52
C TRP A 258 -32.84 1.59 -14.36
N ASP A 259 -33.78 2.23 -13.67
CA ASP A 259 -35.08 1.68 -13.37
C ASP A 259 -36.22 2.69 -13.68
N THR A 260 -37.48 2.23 -13.53
CA THR A 260 -38.69 3.04 -13.67
C THR A 260 -39.36 3.38 -12.35
N GLY A 261 -38.58 3.34 -11.26
CA GLY A 261 -39.01 3.67 -9.90
C GLY A 261 -39.11 5.17 -9.64
N CYS A 262 -39.10 5.54 -8.34
CA CYS A 262 -39.14 6.95 -7.91
C CYS A 262 -37.79 7.66 -8.02
N GLY A 263 -36.69 6.90 -8.12
CA GLY A 263 -35.34 7.42 -8.15
C GLY A 263 -34.76 7.76 -6.78
N PHE A 264 -33.54 8.25 -6.78
CA PHE A 264 -32.86 8.68 -5.55
C PHE A 264 -33.45 9.99 -5.02
N SER A 265 -33.64 10.07 -3.70
CA SER A 265 -33.93 11.37 -3.05
C SER A 265 -32.73 12.32 -3.16
N GLU A 266 -32.96 13.62 -3.04
CA GLU A 266 -31.90 14.65 -3.12
C GLU A 266 -30.82 14.41 -2.06
N ASP A 267 -31.21 14.00 -0.84
CA ASP A 267 -30.27 13.71 0.26
C ASP A 267 -29.36 12.52 -0.07
N ILE A 268 -29.94 11.42 -0.61
CA ILE A 268 -29.20 10.24 -1.02
C ILE A 268 -28.25 10.58 -2.19
N LEU A 269 -28.74 11.33 -3.17
CA LEU A 269 -27.96 11.74 -4.32
C LEU A 269 -26.74 12.58 -3.91
N ALA A 270 -26.94 13.51 -2.99
CA ALA A 270 -25.86 14.34 -2.44
C ALA A 270 -24.79 13.53 -1.71
N VAL A 271 -25.16 12.43 -1.05
CA VAL A 271 -24.22 11.50 -0.41
C VAL A 271 -23.47 10.67 -1.47
N LEU A 272 -24.20 10.11 -2.44
CA LEU A 272 -23.61 9.26 -3.49
C LEU A 272 -22.64 10.05 -4.39
N GLN A 273 -22.92 11.30 -4.71
CA GLN A 273 -22.03 12.17 -5.48
C GLN A 273 -20.75 12.55 -4.73
N LYS A 274 -20.78 12.51 -3.40
CA LYS A 274 -19.59 12.75 -2.56
C LYS A 274 -18.71 11.50 -2.35
N LEU A 275 -19.18 10.30 -2.76
CA LEU A 275 -18.38 9.07 -2.66
C LEU A 275 -17.07 9.14 -3.46
N ASP A 276 -16.96 10.04 -4.43
CA ASP A 276 -15.71 10.34 -5.14
C ASP A 276 -14.67 11.06 -4.25
N THR A 277 -15.09 11.78 -3.22
CA THR A 277 -14.22 12.68 -2.44
C THR A 277 -14.00 12.20 -0.99
N TYR A 278 -14.90 11.40 -0.39
CA TYR A 278 -14.83 10.99 1.02
C TYR A 278 -15.24 9.52 1.24
N VAL A 279 -14.24 8.68 1.52
CA VAL A 279 -14.40 7.24 1.84
C VAL A 279 -14.80 6.98 3.31
N ASN A 280 -14.97 8.00 4.14
CA ASN A 280 -15.11 7.89 5.61
C ASN A 280 -16.48 8.28 6.17
N SER A 281 -17.59 7.99 5.51
CA SER A 281 -18.90 8.20 6.13
C SER A 281 -19.47 6.91 6.70
N GLU A 282 -19.62 6.89 8.03
CA GLU A 282 -20.09 5.76 8.85
C GLU A 282 -21.58 5.40 8.70
N GLN A 283 -22.35 5.85 7.71
CA GLN A 283 -23.79 5.70 7.70
C GLN A 283 -24.41 5.33 6.34
N GLU A 284 -25.28 4.33 6.38
CA GLU A 284 -26.47 3.93 5.60
C GLU A 284 -26.36 3.41 4.15
N HIS A 285 -25.30 3.60 3.38
CA HIS A 285 -25.22 3.03 2.00
C HIS A 285 -24.06 2.04 1.82
N ILE A 286 -23.87 1.16 2.79
CA ILE A 286 -22.76 0.19 2.87
C ILE A 286 -22.60 -0.65 1.60
N GLY A 287 -23.71 -1.06 0.96
CA GLY A 287 -23.67 -1.89 -0.25
C GLY A 287 -23.02 -1.21 -1.46
N ILE A 288 -23.47 0.00 -1.80
CA ILE A 288 -22.96 0.76 -2.95
C ILE A 288 -21.51 1.18 -2.71
N THR A 289 -21.21 1.69 -1.53
CA THR A 289 -19.84 2.10 -1.14
C THR A 289 -18.86 0.95 -1.25
N ASN A 290 -19.24 -0.24 -0.82
CA ASN A 290 -18.42 -1.44 -0.92
C ASN A 290 -18.12 -1.84 -2.37
N VAL A 291 -19.11 -1.74 -3.27
CA VAL A 291 -18.91 -2.01 -4.70
C VAL A 291 -17.92 -1.03 -5.30
N VAL A 292 -18.08 0.27 -5.02
CA VAL A 292 -17.18 1.33 -5.50
C VAL A 292 -15.75 1.07 -5.04
N LEU A 293 -15.54 0.79 -3.74
CA LEU A 293 -14.23 0.52 -3.18
C LEU A 293 -13.58 -0.73 -3.79
N ARG A 294 -14.34 -1.82 -3.92
CA ARG A 294 -13.83 -3.07 -4.50
C ARG A 294 -13.47 -2.91 -5.98
N LEU A 295 -14.28 -2.20 -6.76
CA LEU A 295 -13.97 -1.96 -8.16
C LEU A 295 -12.71 -1.12 -8.31
N ARG A 296 -12.53 -0.07 -7.51
CA ARG A 296 -11.35 0.79 -7.53
C ARG A 296 -10.07 0.10 -7.03
N GLN A 297 -10.18 -0.93 -6.21
CA GLN A 297 -9.02 -1.76 -5.84
C GLN A 297 -8.44 -2.52 -7.03
N ILE A 298 -9.29 -2.92 -7.99
CA ILE A 298 -8.88 -3.68 -9.18
C ILE A 298 -8.66 -2.75 -10.36
N PHE A 299 -9.53 -1.75 -10.52
CA PHE A 299 -9.50 -0.74 -11.56
C PHE A 299 -9.44 0.66 -10.93
N PRO A 300 -8.24 1.18 -10.63
CA PRO A 300 -8.09 2.48 -9.96
C PRO A 300 -8.75 3.64 -10.70
N ASP A 301 -8.85 3.54 -12.04
CA ASP A 301 -9.45 4.55 -12.92
C ASP A 301 -10.97 4.37 -13.11
N ALA A 302 -11.62 3.50 -12.31
CA ALA A 302 -13.05 3.31 -12.38
C ALA A 302 -13.81 4.55 -11.93
N ALA A 303 -14.72 5.02 -12.81
CA ALA A 303 -15.58 6.15 -12.57
C ALA A 303 -17.02 5.70 -12.32
N PHE A 304 -17.72 6.41 -11.45
CA PHE A 304 -19.12 6.19 -11.12
C PHE A 304 -19.90 7.49 -11.27
N ALA A 305 -21.09 7.42 -11.84
CA ALA A 305 -22.02 8.54 -11.85
C ALA A 305 -23.40 8.07 -11.36
N PHE A 306 -23.97 8.84 -10.44
CA PHE A 306 -25.28 8.59 -9.85
C PHE A 306 -26.22 9.72 -10.20
N GLY A 307 -27.43 9.40 -10.61
CA GLY A 307 -28.42 10.41 -11.00
C GLY A 307 -29.83 9.85 -11.09
N ASN A 308 -30.78 10.70 -11.43
CA ASN A 308 -32.14 10.32 -11.76
C ASN A 308 -32.37 10.58 -13.25
N ARG A 309 -33.02 9.66 -13.94
CA ARG A 309 -33.35 9.80 -15.34
C ARG A 309 -34.65 10.57 -15.49
N PRO A 310 -34.73 11.62 -16.37
CA PRO A 310 -35.97 12.34 -16.59
C PRO A 310 -37.11 11.42 -17.04
N GLY A 311 -38.22 11.38 -16.27
CA GLY A 311 -39.37 10.52 -16.57
C GLY A 311 -39.19 9.03 -16.28
N ALA A 312 -38.11 8.67 -15.61
CA ALA A 312 -37.83 7.34 -15.11
C ALA A 312 -37.28 7.42 -13.66
N GLY A 313 -36.73 6.32 -13.13
CA GLY A 313 -36.20 6.25 -11.76
C GLY A 313 -34.71 6.56 -11.65
N ALA A 314 -34.03 5.81 -10.79
CA ALA A 314 -32.62 5.93 -10.55
C ALA A 314 -31.77 5.49 -11.75
N GLN A 315 -30.64 6.15 -11.94
CA GLN A 315 -29.63 5.77 -12.93
C GLN A 315 -28.25 5.75 -12.30
N ILE A 316 -27.51 4.70 -12.59
CA ILE A 316 -26.13 4.50 -12.17
C ILE A 316 -25.30 4.16 -13.40
N THR A 317 -24.20 4.85 -13.57
CA THR A 317 -23.27 4.62 -14.65
C THR A 317 -21.91 4.23 -14.06
N ILE A 318 -21.32 3.15 -14.58
CA ILE A 318 -20.02 2.66 -14.18
C ILE A 318 -19.15 2.57 -15.42
N ASP A 319 -17.96 3.13 -15.35
CA ASP A 319 -17.00 3.15 -16.45
C ASP A 319 -15.63 2.71 -15.96
N PHE A 320 -15.02 1.71 -16.60
CA PHE A 320 -13.69 1.18 -16.25
C PHE A 320 -13.06 0.44 -17.45
N PRO A 321 -11.74 0.20 -17.44
CA PRO A 321 -11.04 -0.48 -18.52
C PRO A 321 -11.59 -1.88 -18.81
N TYR A 322 -11.83 -2.22 -20.08
CA TYR A 322 -12.17 -3.58 -20.47
C TYR A 322 -10.95 -4.49 -20.36
N VAL A 323 -11.07 -5.55 -19.58
CA VAL A 323 -10.07 -6.61 -19.45
C VAL A 323 -10.77 -7.95 -19.68
N PRO A 324 -10.32 -8.80 -20.62
CA PRO A 324 -10.87 -10.14 -20.79
C PRO A 324 -10.72 -10.97 -19.51
N PHE A 325 -11.74 -11.73 -19.17
CA PHE A 325 -11.71 -12.64 -18.02
C PHE A 325 -11.00 -13.95 -18.41
N PHE A 326 -9.96 -14.28 -17.65
CA PHE A 326 -9.27 -15.56 -17.73
C PHE A 326 -9.48 -16.31 -16.43
N ARG A 327 -10.20 -17.44 -16.49
CA ARG A 327 -10.32 -18.33 -15.34
C ARG A 327 -8.98 -18.99 -15.11
N ILE A 328 -8.31 -18.65 -14.02
CA ILE A 328 -7.14 -19.41 -13.55
C ILE A 328 -7.73 -20.61 -12.82
N ASP A 329 -7.81 -21.74 -13.50
CA ASP A 329 -8.15 -23.03 -12.87
C ASP A 329 -7.02 -23.36 -11.89
N GLY A 330 -7.32 -23.27 -10.59
CA GLY A 330 -6.44 -23.63 -9.48
C GLY A 330 -6.61 -25.11 -9.10
#